data_00c72ebde26369c0c06934570ac9deb8
#
_entry.id   00c72ebde26369c0c06934570ac9deb8
#
_cell.length_a   1.000
_cell.length_b   1.000
_cell.length_c   1.000
_cell.angle_alpha   90.00
_cell.angle_beta   90.00
_cell.angle_gamma   90.00
#
_symmetry.space_group_name_H-M   'P 1'
#
loop_
_entity.id
_entity.type
_entity.pdbx_description
1 polymer ?
#
loop_
_entity_poly.entity_id
_entity_poly.type
_entity_poly.pdbx_seq_one_letter_code
_entity_poly.pdbx_strand_id
1 'polypeptide(L)'
;KLGEELPPEARGELDLSLSKMERMVMDYIAASNDRVVIHQALKHLIVGGNALLFMGKDGIKNYPLNRYVVNRDGNGNVLEIVTKELISRDVLGPEIPKPQPNTGIDEVKGTHTDDVEVYTCVKLENGRWVWYQEVEDMIIPGSRSSAPKNASPWLVLTFNSVDGEQYGRGRVEEFLGDLK
;
A
#
# COMPACT_ATOMS: atom_id res chain seq x y z
N LYS A 1 -1.14 -32.44 0.50
CA LYS A 1 -1.27 -33.89 0.85
C LYS A 1 -1.57 -34.10 2.35
N LEU A 2 -2.48 -33.31 2.91
CA LEU A 2 -2.97 -33.47 4.30
C LEU A 2 -4.19 -34.41 4.40
N GLY A 3 -4.64 -34.98 3.30
CA GLY A 3 -5.95 -35.65 3.26
C GLY A 3 -5.94 -37.18 3.20
N GLU A 4 -4.79 -37.84 3.10
CA GLU A 4 -4.76 -39.29 2.84
C GLU A 4 -4.67 -40.17 4.11
N GLU A 5 -4.39 -39.57 5.28
CA GLU A 5 -4.17 -40.34 6.54
C GLU A 5 -5.24 -40.13 7.63
N LEU A 6 -6.29 -39.35 7.36
CA LEU A 6 -7.32 -39.08 8.35
C LEU A 6 -8.50 -40.05 8.28
N PRO A 7 -9.04 -40.52 9.41
CA PRO A 7 -10.28 -41.31 9.44
C PRO A 7 -11.44 -40.55 8.79
N PRO A 8 -12.43 -41.24 8.16
CA PRO A 8 -13.54 -40.59 7.46
C PRO A 8 -14.34 -39.60 8.30
N GLU A 9 -14.51 -39.89 9.59
CA GLU A 9 -15.20 -39.01 10.55
C GLU A 9 -14.43 -37.72 10.80
N ALA A 10 -13.12 -37.81 11.00
CA ALA A 10 -12.26 -36.64 11.18
C ALA A 10 -12.17 -35.78 9.90
N ARG A 11 -12.29 -36.36 8.72
CA ARG A 11 -12.40 -35.62 7.46
C ARG A 11 -13.68 -34.78 7.42
N GLY A 12 -14.82 -35.35 7.80
CA GLY A 12 -16.08 -34.63 7.82
C GLY A 12 -16.07 -33.41 8.76
N GLU A 13 -15.49 -33.57 9.95
CA GLU A 13 -15.32 -32.45 10.90
C GLU A 13 -14.37 -31.37 10.36
N LEU A 14 -13.26 -31.80 9.74
CA LEU A 14 -12.30 -30.89 9.13
C LEU A 14 -12.94 -30.09 7.98
N ASP A 15 -13.64 -30.77 7.08
CA ASP A 15 -14.32 -30.14 5.95
C ASP A 15 -15.39 -29.14 6.40
N LEU A 16 -16.14 -29.49 7.46
CA LEU A 16 -17.11 -28.58 8.06
C LEU A 16 -16.43 -27.35 8.68
N SER A 17 -15.30 -27.54 9.35
CA SER A 17 -14.53 -26.45 9.94
C SER A 17 -13.94 -25.53 8.89
N LEU A 18 -13.37 -26.08 7.82
CA LEU A 18 -12.86 -25.34 6.68
C LEU A 18 -13.96 -24.55 5.99
N SER A 19 -15.13 -25.16 5.77
CA SER A 19 -16.28 -24.46 5.17
C SER A 19 -16.80 -23.31 6.03
N LYS A 20 -16.73 -23.44 7.35
CA LYS A 20 -17.06 -22.33 8.28
C LYS A 20 -16.04 -21.21 8.16
N MET A 21 -14.74 -21.54 8.13
CA MET A 21 -13.66 -20.55 7.93
C MET A 21 -13.81 -19.84 6.59
N GLU A 22 -14.05 -20.57 5.50
CA GLU A 22 -14.29 -20.00 4.19
C GLU A 22 -15.43 -18.99 4.20
N ARG A 23 -16.57 -19.37 4.80
CA ARG A 23 -17.72 -18.46 4.93
C ARG A 23 -17.38 -17.21 5.74
N MET A 24 -16.68 -17.35 6.87
CA MET A 24 -16.28 -16.19 7.67
C MET A 24 -15.34 -15.25 6.89
N VAL A 25 -14.39 -15.79 6.13
CA VAL A 25 -13.48 -14.99 5.27
C VAL A 25 -14.27 -14.29 4.17
N MET A 26 -15.19 -15.00 3.50
CA MET A 26 -16.01 -14.39 2.46
C MET A 26 -16.95 -13.30 2.98
N ASP A 27 -17.55 -13.51 4.16
CA ASP A 27 -18.37 -12.50 4.83
C ASP A 27 -17.55 -11.26 5.21
N TYR A 28 -16.32 -11.46 5.71
CA TYR A 28 -15.40 -10.37 6.00
C TYR A 28 -15.04 -9.57 4.73
N ILE A 29 -14.66 -10.26 3.64
CA ILE A 29 -14.35 -9.62 2.36
C ILE A 29 -15.57 -8.88 1.79
N ALA A 30 -16.78 -9.45 1.97
CA ALA A 30 -18.01 -8.81 1.51
C ALA A 30 -18.36 -7.55 2.30
N ALA A 31 -18.04 -7.52 3.60
CA ALA A 31 -18.27 -6.38 4.48
C ALA A 31 -17.17 -5.31 4.36
N SER A 32 -15.97 -5.67 3.89
CA SER A 32 -14.85 -4.75 3.73
C SER A 32 -14.97 -3.93 2.43
N ASN A 33 -14.24 -2.81 2.39
CA ASN A 33 -14.09 -2.01 1.17
C ASN A 33 -13.02 -2.57 0.20
N ASP A 34 -12.42 -3.70 0.52
CA ASP A 34 -11.26 -4.25 -0.20
C ASP A 34 -11.54 -4.55 -1.67
N ARG A 35 -12.76 -4.99 -1.98
CA ARG A 35 -13.19 -5.23 -3.38
C ARG A 35 -13.13 -3.97 -4.23
N VAL A 36 -13.54 -2.83 -3.67
CA VAL A 36 -13.50 -1.53 -4.36
C VAL A 36 -12.06 -1.09 -4.55
N VAL A 37 -11.23 -1.24 -3.52
CA VAL A 37 -9.81 -0.90 -3.54
C VAL A 37 -9.05 -1.74 -4.58
N ILE A 38 -9.28 -3.05 -4.60
CA ILE A 38 -8.67 -3.95 -5.61
C ILE A 38 -9.13 -3.58 -7.02
N HIS A 39 -10.42 -3.26 -7.21
CA HIS A 39 -10.91 -2.81 -8.51
C HIS A 39 -10.22 -1.52 -8.99
N GLN A 40 -9.98 -0.57 -8.10
CA GLN A 40 -9.21 0.64 -8.40
C GLN A 40 -7.76 0.31 -8.75
N ALA A 41 -7.11 -0.58 -8.00
CA ALA A 41 -5.75 -1.01 -8.29
C ALA A 41 -5.63 -1.68 -9.67
N LEU A 42 -6.60 -2.51 -10.06
CA LEU A 42 -6.66 -3.12 -11.39
C LEU A 42 -6.78 -2.06 -12.50
N LYS A 43 -7.57 -1.01 -12.29
CA LYS A 43 -7.63 0.12 -13.23
C LYS A 43 -6.29 0.81 -13.36
N HIS A 44 -5.59 1.07 -12.24
CA HIS A 44 -4.26 1.67 -12.27
C HIS A 44 -3.25 0.79 -13.01
N LEU A 45 -3.32 -0.54 -12.84
CA LEU A 45 -2.46 -1.48 -13.56
C LEU A 45 -2.73 -1.47 -15.07
N ILE A 46 -3.99 -1.48 -15.48
CA ILE A 46 -4.34 -1.48 -16.92
C ILE A 46 -3.93 -0.14 -17.57
N VAL A 47 -4.16 0.97 -16.90
CA VAL A 47 -3.92 2.31 -17.48
C VAL A 47 -2.45 2.70 -17.36
N GLY A 48 -1.91 2.73 -16.15
CA GLY A 48 -0.57 3.24 -15.85
C GLY A 48 0.48 2.17 -15.58
N GLY A 49 0.11 0.87 -15.67
CA GLY A 49 1.04 -0.25 -15.52
C GLY A 49 1.52 -0.52 -14.10
N ASN A 50 1.10 0.28 -13.11
CA ASN A 50 1.64 0.22 -11.76
C ASN A 50 0.57 0.45 -10.71
N ALA A 51 0.64 -0.30 -9.60
CA ALA A 51 -0.17 -0.07 -8.41
C ALA A 51 0.62 -0.47 -7.16
N LEU A 52 0.45 0.29 -6.09
CA LEU A 52 0.99 -0.05 -4.78
C LEU A 52 -0.17 -0.30 -3.83
N LEU A 53 -0.17 -1.47 -3.20
CA LEU A 53 -1.12 -1.84 -2.17
C LEU A 53 -0.42 -1.94 -0.82
N PHE A 54 -1.10 -1.50 0.21
CA PHE A 54 -0.72 -1.73 1.60
C PHE A 54 -1.84 -2.53 2.28
N MET A 55 -1.49 -3.69 2.83
CA MET A 55 -2.40 -4.56 3.57
C MET A 55 -2.31 -4.23 5.06
N GLY A 56 -3.15 -3.30 5.51
CA GLY A 56 -3.24 -2.87 6.89
C GLY A 56 -4.22 -3.71 7.72
N LYS A 57 -4.29 -3.42 9.00
CA LYS A 57 -5.27 -4.05 9.91
C LYS A 57 -6.72 -3.65 9.59
N ASP A 58 -6.89 -2.45 9.06
CA ASP A 58 -8.20 -1.86 8.74
C ASP A 58 -8.63 -2.10 7.29
N GLY A 59 -7.92 -2.97 6.57
CA GLY A 59 -8.17 -3.31 5.18
C GLY A 59 -7.03 -2.94 4.23
N ILE A 60 -7.32 -3.07 2.94
CA ILE A 60 -6.36 -2.79 1.86
C ILE A 60 -6.42 -1.31 1.49
N LYS A 61 -5.27 -0.68 1.34
CA LYS A 61 -5.11 0.69 0.83
C LYS A 61 -4.38 0.66 -0.50
N ASN A 62 -4.90 1.39 -1.48
CA ASN A 62 -4.29 1.56 -2.80
C ASN A 62 -3.67 2.95 -2.92
N TYR A 63 -2.42 3.00 -3.37
CA TYR A 63 -1.72 4.24 -3.66
C TYR A 63 -1.63 4.44 -5.18
N PRO A 64 -2.16 5.55 -5.71
CA PRO A 64 -1.99 5.88 -7.12
C PRO A 64 -0.53 6.24 -7.42
N LEU A 65 -0.10 6.08 -8.68
CA LEU A 65 1.29 6.21 -9.12
C LEU A 65 1.93 7.57 -8.76
N ASN A 66 1.15 8.63 -8.69
CA ASN A 66 1.62 9.97 -8.30
C ASN A 66 1.81 10.16 -6.78
N ARG A 67 1.55 9.12 -5.99
CA ARG A 67 1.65 9.15 -4.53
C ARG A 67 2.72 8.23 -3.97
N TYR A 68 3.50 7.57 -4.81
CA TYR A 68 4.62 6.74 -4.36
C TYR A 68 5.74 6.68 -5.38
N VAL A 69 6.92 6.35 -4.87
CA VAL A 69 8.10 6.01 -5.66
C VAL A 69 8.65 4.68 -5.19
N VAL A 70 9.24 3.94 -6.13
CA VAL A 70 9.85 2.62 -5.86
C VAL A 70 11.26 2.61 -6.39
N ASN A 71 12.16 2.03 -5.63
CA ASN A 71 13.52 1.71 -6.03
C ASN A 71 13.68 0.18 -6.12
N ARG A 72 14.23 -0.29 -7.24
CA ARG A 72 14.46 -1.72 -7.52
C ARG A 72 15.94 -1.98 -7.79
N ASP A 73 16.36 -3.21 -7.54
CA ASP A 73 17.67 -3.69 -7.98
C ASP A 73 17.66 -4.03 -9.50
N GLY A 74 18.84 -4.39 -10.03
CA GLY A 74 18.99 -4.79 -11.44
C GLY A 74 18.20 -6.04 -11.83
N ASN A 75 17.68 -6.82 -10.88
CA ASN A 75 16.83 -7.99 -11.10
C ASN A 75 15.32 -7.66 -10.95
N GLY A 76 14.98 -6.40 -10.73
CA GLY A 76 13.60 -5.96 -10.55
C GLY A 76 13.05 -6.16 -9.14
N ASN A 77 13.85 -6.62 -8.17
CA ASN A 77 13.39 -6.74 -6.78
C ASN A 77 13.25 -5.37 -6.13
N VAL A 78 12.16 -5.17 -5.41
CA VAL A 78 11.93 -3.93 -4.67
C VAL A 78 12.89 -3.83 -3.49
N LEU A 79 13.58 -2.72 -3.37
CA LEU A 79 14.50 -2.40 -2.28
C LEU A 79 13.93 -1.34 -1.33
N GLU A 80 13.25 -0.35 -1.91
CA GLU A 80 12.72 0.78 -1.17
C GLU A 80 11.42 1.28 -1.79
N ILE A 81 10.52 1.75 -0.94
CA ILE A 81 9.26 2.40 -1.33
C ILE A 81 9.12 3.65 -0.48
N VAL A 82 8.74 4.77 -1.09
CA VAL A 82 8.33 5.97 -0.35
C VAL A 82 6.94 6.35 -0.82
N THR A 83 6.01 6.49 0.11
CA THR A 83 4.67 6.99 -0.18
C THR A 83 4.48 8.39 0.37
N LYS A 84 3.60 9.17 -0.28
CA LYS A 84 3.24 10.53 0.11
C LYS A 84 1.73 10.61 0.33
N GLU A 85 1.32 11.11 1.47
CA GLU A 85 -0.08 11.32 1.83
C GLU A 85 -0.29 12.74 2.37
N LEU A 86 -1.46 13.28 2.10
CA LEU A 86 -1.93 14.50 2.73
C LEU A 86 -2.84 14.10 3.88
N ILE A 87 -2.47 14.47 5.10
CA ILE A 87 -3.18 14.10 6.33
C ILE A 87 -3.39 15.39 7.13
N SER A 88 -4.61 15.56 7.67
CA SER A 88 -4.88 16.68 8.56
C SER A 88 -3.99 16.60 9.82
N ARG A 89 -3.41 17.73 10.22
CA ARG A 89 -2.59 17.82 11.44
C ARG A 89 -3.31 17.36 12.69
N ASP A 90 -4.61 17.57 12.75
CA ASP A 90 -5.40 17.17 13.91
C ASP A 90 -5.40 15.65 14.16
N VAL A 91 -5.13 14.87 13.10
CA VAL A 91 -5.04 13.40 13.16
C VAL A 91 -3.67 12.93 13.63
N LEU A 92 -2.61 13.73 13.44
CA LEU A 92 -1.22 13.33 13.70
C LEU A 92 -0.83 13.40 15.18
N GLY A 93 -1.68 13.98 16.02
CA GLY A 93 -1.45 14.10 17.45
C GLY A 93 -0.65 15.33 17.86
N PRO A 94 -0.62 15.65 19.15
CA PRO A 94 -0.04 16.89 19.69
C PRO A 94 1.50 16.94 19.67
N GLU A 95 2.16 15.83 19.42
CA GLU A 95 3.62 15.74 19.40
C GLU A 95 4.26 16.36 18.14
N ILE A 96 3.45 16.61 17.10
CA ILE A 96 3.92 17.26 15.89
C ILE A 96 3.71 18.77 16.02
N PRO A 97 4.78 19.57 16.02
CA PRO A 97 4.68 21.02 16.20
C PRO A 97 3.77 21.63 15.13
N LYS A 98 2.88 22.50 15.54
CA LYS A 98 2.14 23.34 14.59
C LYS A 98 3.13 24.33 13.97
N PRO A 99 3.13 24.56 12.65
CA PRO A 99 3.95 25.60 12.07
C PRO A 99 3.59 26.92 12.73
N GLN A 100 4.59 27.68 13.10
CA GLN A 100 4.33 29.06 13.51
C GLN A 100 3.76 29.79 12.29
N PRO A 101 2.67 30.57 12.45
CA PRO A 101 2.17 31.35 11.34
C PRO A 101 3.30 32.25 10.85
N ASN A 102 3.74 32.04 9.62
CA ASN A 102 4.66 32.95 8.97
C ASN A 102 3.97 34.31 8.93
N THR A 103 4.49 35.27 9.66
CA THR A 103 4.04 36.68 9.71
C THR A 103 4.41 37.43 8.42
N GLY A 104 4.43 36.79 7.29
CA GLY A 104 4.70 37.36 5.96
C GLY A 104 3.55 37.09 5.01
N ILE A 105 2.68 38.06 4.95
CA ILE A 105 1.79 38.45 3.82
C ILE A 105 1.72 37.40 2.68
N ASP A 106 0.82 36.43 2.84
CA ASP A 106 0.09 35.81 1.75
C ASP A 106 -1.09 35.03 2.36
N GLU A 107 -2.09 35.79 2.87
CA GLU A 107 -3.43 35.27 3.05
C GLU A 107 -4.04 35.07 1.65
N VAL A 108 -3.73 33.95 0.99
CA VAL A 108 -4.60 33.43 -0.05
C VAL A 108 -5.80 32.80 0.65
N LYS A 109 -6.83 33.60 0.83
CA LYS A 109 -8.16 33.16 1.26
C LYS A 109 -8.60 32.00 0.39
N GLY A 110 -8.81 30.82 0.98
CA GLY A 110 -9.69 29.85 0.40
C GLY A 110 -9.31 28.38 0.42
N THR A 111 -8.31 27.95 1.16
CA THR A 111 -8.14 26.52 1.40
C THR A 111 -7.87 26.29 2.88
N HIS A 112 -8.84 25.70 3.56
CA HIS A 112 -8.63 25.09 4.87
C HIS A 112 -7.71 23.89 4.68
N THR A 113 -6.40 24.10 4.61
CA THR A 113 -5.46 22.99 4.55
C THR A 113 -4.51 23.10 5.72
N ASP A 114 -5.00 22.70 6.88
CA ASP A 114 -4.15 22.17 7.94
C ASP A 114 -3.57 20.79 7.55
N ASP A 115 -3.64 20.43 6.26
CA ASP A 115 -3.11 19.18 5.75
C ASP A 115 -1.60 19.27 5.59
N VAL A 116 -0.91 18.26 6.10
CA VAL A 116 0.54 18.11 5.96
C VAL A 116 0.89 16.90 5.12
N GLU A 117 2.03 16.99 4.47
CA GLU A 117 2.59 15.87 3.73
C GLU A 117 3.25 14.88 4.68
N VAL A 118 2.69 13.68 4.75
CA VAL A 118 3.26 12.57 5.50
C VAL A 118 3.92 11.61 4.52
N TYR A 119 5.18 11.34 4.74
CA TYR A 119 5.95 10.38 3.97
C TYR A 119 6.08 9.07 4.74
N THR A 120 5.77 7.94 4.10
CA THR A 120 6.08 6.62 4.67
C THR A 120 7.26 6.04 3.91
N CYS A 121 8.38 5.90 4.61
CA CYS A 121 9.61 5.32 4.08
C CYS A 121 9.65 3.84 4.42
N VAL A 122 9.74 2.97 3.42
CA VAL A 122 9.79 1.51 3.54
C VAL A 122 11.09 1.01 2.94
N LYS A 123 11.90 0.30 3.69
CA LYS A 123 13.22 -0.20 3.24
C LYS A 123 13.41 -1.67 3.60
N LEU A 124 14.10 -2.38 2.72
CA LEU A 124 14.56 -3.74 2.99
C LEU A 124 15.93 -3.69 3.69
N GLU A 125 15.96 -3.92 5.00
CA GLU A 125 17.16 -3.90 5.83
C GLU A 125 17.35 -5.26 6.50
N ASN A 126 18.54 -5.86 6.36
CA ASN A 126 18.91 -7.12 7.01
C ASN A 126 17.87 -8.26 6.83
N GLY A 127 17.26 -8.36 5.65
CA GLY A 127 16.27 -9.39 5.35
C GLY A 127 14.88 -9.12 5.97
N ARG A 128 14.62 -7.93 6.44
CA ARG A 128 13.33 -7.49 6.95
C ARG A 128 12.90 -6.20 6.27
N TRP A 129 11.62 -6.07 6.04
CA TRP A 129 11.02 -4.80 5.70
C TRP A 129 10.87 -3.97 6.96
N VAL A 130 11.39 -2.75 6.94
CA VAL A 130 11.26 -1.76 8.00
C VAL A 130 10.59 -0.53 7.40
N TRP A 131 9.62 0.04 8.09
CA TRP A 131 8.99 1.29 7.67
C TRP A 131 8.70 2.21 8.85
N TYR A 132 8.67 3.49 8.56
CA TYR A 132 8.32 4.55 9.48
C TYR A 132 7.69 5.70 8.72
N GLN A 133 7.01 6.59 9.44
CA GLN A 133 6.40 7.79 8.88
C GLN A 133 7.17 9.03 9.31
N GLU A 134 7.22 10.00 8.41
CA GLU A 134 7.93 11.25 8.58
C GLU A 134 7.06 12.42 8.11
N VAL A 135 7.12 13.50 8.84
CA VAL A 135 6.46 14.77 8.53
C VAL A 135 7.42 15.92 8.87
N GLU A 136 7.63 16.85 7.93
CA GLU A 136 8.51 18.03 8.13
C GLU A 136 9.89 17.65 8.70
N ASP A 137 10.54 16.62 8.12
CA ASP A 137 11.85 16.08 8.54
C ASP A 137 11.87 15.46 9.96
N MET A 138 10.70 15.19 10.54
CA MET A 138 10.58 14.54 11.85
C MET A 138 9.89 13.18 11.71
N ILE A 139 10.50 12.15 12.32
CA ILE A 139 9.89 10.83 12.40
C ILE A 139 8.73 10.87 13.40
N ILE A 140 7.55 10.43 12.98
CA ILE A 140 6.38 10.35 13.84
C ILE A 140 6.62 9.28 14.92
N PRO A 141 6.55 9.63 16.21
CA PRO A 141 6.75 8.68 17.30
C PRO A 141 5.79 7.49 17.19
N GLY A 142 6.30 6.27 17.41
CA GLY A 142 5.49 5.05 17.35
C GLY A 142 5.11 4.56 15.94
N SER A 143 5.47 5.29 14.87
CA SER A 143 5.17 4.91 13.49
C SER A 143 6.05 3.76 12.96
N ARG A 144 7.19 3.47 13.62
CA ARG A 144 8.13 2.47 13.17
C ARG A 144 7.58 1.05 13.32
N SER A 145 7.63 0.28 12.24
CA SER A 145 7.17 -1.10 12.19
C SER A 145 8.08 -1.94 11.31
N SER A 146 7.96 -3.27 11.41
CA SER A 146 8.74 -4.17 10.57
C SER A 146 8.00 -5.47 10.28
N ALA A 147 8.36 -6.12 9.17
CA ALA A 147 7.87 -7.43 8.78
C ALA A 147 9.00 -8.29 8.18
N PRO A 148 8.90 -9.62 8.22
CA PRO A 148 9.82 -10.49 7.51
C PRO A 148 9.80 -10.21 6.00
N LYS A 149 10.92 -10.50 5.31
CA LYS A 149 11.03 -10.27 3.85
C LYS A 149 9.89 -10.94 3.06
N ASN A 150 9.48 -12.14 3.47
CA ASN A 150 8.45 -12.94 2.79
C ASN A 150 7.00 -12.63 3.23
N ALA A 151 6.81 -11.69 4.15
CA ALA A 151 5.50 -11.30 4.67
C ALA A 151 5.35 -9.77 4.73
N SER A 152 5.81 -9.08 3.68
CA SER A 152 5.63 -7.64 3.55
C SER A 152 4.14 -7.30 3.40
N PRO A 153 3.63 -6.31 4.15
CA PRO A 153 2.30 -5.79 3.90
C PRO A 153 2.25 -4.85 2.68
N TRP A 154 3.40 -4.48 2.13
CA TRP A 154 3.54 -3.63 0.95
C TRP A 154 3.65 -4.48 -0.30
N LEU A 155 2.74 -4.32 -1.24
CA LEU A 155 2.68 -5.09 -2.48
C LEU A 155 2.79 -4.14 -3.67
N VAL A 156 3.96 -4.16 -4.33
CA VAL A 156 4.22 -3.38 -5.55
C VAL A 156 3.86 -4.25 -6.76
N LEU A 157 2.83 -3.84 -7.47
CA LEU A 157 2.32 -4.52 -8.65
C LEU A 157 2.75 -3.79 -9.92
N THR A 158 3.18 -4.55 -10.91
CA THR A 158 3.47 -4.07 -12.28
C THR A 158 2.70 -4.89 -13.30
N PHE A 159 2.17 -4.26 -14.33
CA PHE A 159 1.43 -4.96 -15.40
C PHE A 159 2.41 -5.59 -16.39
N ASN A 160 3.18 -4.77 -17.12
CA ASN A 160 4.29 -5.22 -17.95
C ASN A 160 5.59 -4.68 -17.38
N SER A 161 6.48 -5.56 -16.93
CA SER A 161 7.82 -5.17 -16.49
C SER A 161 8.71 -4.93 -17.70
N VAL A 162 9.52 -3.89 -17.63
CA VAL A 162 10.56 -3.59 -18.62
C VAL A 162 11.91 -3.72 -17.91
N ASP A 163 12.82 -4.49 -18.50
CA ASP A 163 14.14 -4.72 -17.91
C ASP A 163 14.89 -3.39 -17.72
N GLY A 164 15.40 -3.19 -16.51
CA GLY A 164 16.13 -1.97 -16.12
C GLY A 164 15.25 -0.77 -15.77
N GLU A 165 13.93 -0.84 -15.92
CA GLU A 165 13.01 0.22 -15.50
C GLU A 165 12.45 -0.02 -14.07
N GLN A 166 12.24 1.06 -13.32
CA GLN A 166 11.68 1.02 -11.97
C GLN A 166 10.17 0.75 -11.98
N TYR A 167 9.49 1.11 -13.07
CA TYR A 167 8.05 1.02 -13.26
C TYR A 167 7.70 0.18 -14.47
N GLY A 168 6.57 -0.52 -14.38
CA GLY A 168 6.00 -1.24 -15.52
C GLY A 168 5.17 -0.32 -16.40
N ARG A 169 4.79 -0.83 -17.58
CA ARG A 169 3.94 -0.12 -18.54
C ARG A 169 2.53 -0.64 -18.53
N GLY A 170 1.58 0.25 -18.65
CA GLY A 170 0.17 -0.05 -18.74
C GLY A 170 -0.28 -0.37 -20.17
N ARG A 171 -1.37 -1.09 -20.28
CA ARG A 171 -1.94 -1.43 -21.60
C ARG A 171 -2.33 -0.18 -22.40
N VAL A 172 -2.89 0.82 -21.74
CA VAL A 172 -3.28 2.08 -22.41
C VAL A 172 -2.05 2.84 -22.89
N GLU A 173 -0.98 2.87 -22.10
CA GLU A 173 0.27 3.54 -22.47
C GLU A 173 0.88 2.91 -23.72
N GLU A 174 0.89 1.58 -23.82
CA GLU A 174 1.43 0.85 -24.98
C GLU A 174 0.69 1.20 -26.29
N PHE A 175 -0.61 1.43 -26.23
CA PHE A 175 -1.44 1.75 -27.41
C PHE A 175 -1.68 3.23 -27.62
N LEU A 176 -1.17 4.11 -26.76
CA LEU A 176 -1.39 5.55 -26.88
C LEU A 176 -0.87 6.13 -28.20
N GLY A 177 0.20 5.54 -28.74
CA GLY A 177 0.77 5.89 -30.04
C GLY A 177 -0.17 5.63 -31.22
N ASP A 178 -1.00 4.58 -31.12
CA ASP A 178 -1.92 4.16 -32.17
C ASP A 178 -3.26 4.92 -32.15
N LEU A 179 -3.52 5.66 -31.06
CA LEU A 179 -4.74 6.46 -30.88
C LEU A 179 -4.62 7.89 -31.43
N LYS A 180 -3.51 8.24 -32.03
CA LYS A 180 -3.28 9.50 -32.75
C LYS A 180 -3.53 9.30 -34.24
#